data_d65767d2c58ea153b814165002d921aa
#
_entry.id   d65767d2c58ea153b814165002d921aa
#
_cell.length_a   1.000
_cell.length_b   1.000
_cell.length_c   1.000
_cell.angle_alpha   90.00
_cell.angle_beta   90.00
_cell.angle_gamma   90.00
#
_symmetry.space_group_name_H-M   'P 1'
#
loop_
_entity.id
_entity.type
_entity.pdbx_description
1 polymer ?
#
loop_
_entity_poly.entity_id
_entity_poly.type
_entity_poly.pdbx_seq_one_letter_code
_entity_poly.pdbx_strand_id
1 'polypeptide(L)'
;MAGRRDRAGGDVDAAPREFPLVARAQHAGDHDALGPPWDRGAPVEVTIAGTDTIETIVLARGSQRRMDPACGLPPAVLRTAMSVALRGIAIPHFVVIHDVDGLEPGVYRWPDLSAPVHPGAMREELFRVCLDQGLARDAAFVVIGATDVGTLDDRAYREAQLAAGMVEGRLHLAAYGLGASATGMTFLDSEMPALLGAPLDALLFTCVGVPEYASTAGGPPGSPTAVQMMAPR
;
A
#
# COMPACT_ATOMS: atom_id res chain seq x y z
N MET A 1 10.78 -16.24 -38.51
CA MET A 1 9.43 -15.64 -38.59
C MET A 1 8.60 -16.19 -37.42
N ALA A 2 8.57 -15.49 -36.29
CA ALA A 2 7.76 -15.90 -35.14
C ALA A 2 6.37 -15.25 -35.28
N GLY A 3 5.35 -16.09 -35.46
CA GLY A 3 3.98 -15.66 -35.65
C GLY A 3 3.47 -14.90 -34.42
N ARG A 4 3.04 -13.67 -34.67
CA ARG A 4 2.26 -12.87 -33.76
C ARG A 4 0.96 -13.63 -33.46
N ARG A 5 0.86 -14.23 -32.27
CA ARG A 5 -0.44 -14.74 -31.81
C ARG A 5 -1.32 -13.52 -31.53
N ASP A 6 -2.25 -13.25 -32.45
CA ASP A 6 -3.40 -12.40 -32.15
C ASP A 6 -4.10 -13.01 -30.94
N ARG A 7 -4.00 -12.35 -29.79
CA ARG A 7 -4.95 -12.60 -28.70
C ARG A 7 -6.29 -12.12 -29.22
N ALA A 8 -7.13 -13.06 -29.64
CA ALA A 8 -8.55 -12.79 -29.80
C ALA A 8 -9.01 -12.12 -28.52
N GLY A 9 -9.51 -10.88 -28.64
CA GLY A 9 -10.12 -10.19 -27.53
C GLY A 9 -11.17 -11.14 -26.95
N GLY A 10 -11.07 -11.50 -25.67
CA GLY A 10 -12.10 -12.27 -25.02
C GLY A 10 -13.41 -11.52 -25.22
N ASP A 11 -14.46 -12.23 -25.60
CA ASP A 11 -15.79 -11.65 -25.73
C ASP A 11 -16.13 -10.95 -24.41
N VAL A 12 -16.23 -9.63 -24.45
CA VAL A 12 -16.81 -8.87 -23.37
C VAL A 12 -18.28 -9.27 -23.32
N ASP A 13 -18.77 -9.69 -22.18
CA ASP A 13 -20.18 -10.04 -22.00
C ASP A 13 -21.06 -8.93 -22.62
N ALA A 14 -21.97 -9.30 -23.49
CA ALA A 14 -22.84 -8.36 -24.22
C ALA A 14 -23.74 -7.54 -23.25
N ALA A 15 -23.92 -8.03 -22.03
CA ALA A 15 -24.56 -7.33 -20.94
C ALA A 15 -23.68 -7.42 -19.67
N PRO A 16 -23.52 -6.32 -18.92
CA PRO A 16 -22.80 -6.39 -17.67
C PRO A 16 -23.50 -7.32 -16.68
N ARG A 17 -22.69 -8.08 -15.91
CA ARG A 17 -23.22 -8.87 -14.80
C ARG A 17 -23.54 -7.92 -13.66
N GLU A 18 -24.75 -8.01 -13.15
CA GLU A 18 -25.16 -7.24 -12.00
C GLU A 18 -24.80 -7.94 -10.70
N PHE A 19 -24.22 -7.17 -9.76
CA PHE A 19 -23.92 -7.59 -8.40
C PHE A 19 -24.67 -6.68 -7.42
N PRO A 20 -25.95 -6.98 -7.11
CA PRO A 20 -26.81 -6.06 -6.36
C PRO A 20 -26.24 -5.62 -5.01
N LEU A 21 -25.49 -6.49 -4.30
CA LEU A 21 -24.86 -6.14 -3.04
C LEU A 21 -23.73 -5.12 -3.23
N VAL A 22 -22.93 -5.25 -4.30
CA VAL A 22 -21.87 -4.29 -4.64
C VAL A 22 -22.48 -2.93 -4.98
N ALA A 23 -23.51 -2.91 -5.83
CA ALA A 23 -24.20 -1.68 -6.19
C ALA A 23 -24.81 -0.99 -4.95
N ARG A 24 -25.49 -1.76 -4.08
CA ARG A 24 -26.03 -1.22 -2.81
C ARG A 24 -24.95 -0.62 -1.92
N ALA A 25 -23.82 -1.32 -1.73
CA ALA A 25 -22.71 -0.84 -0.94
C ALA A 25 -22.09 0.44 -1.51
N GLN A 26 -21.99 0.53 -2.84
CA GLN A 26 -21.50 1.76 -3.49
C GLN A 26 -22.44 2.95 -3.29
N HIS A 27 -23.76 2.72 -3.32
CA HIS A 27 -24.73 3.80 -3.14
C HIS A 27 -25.00 4.17 -1.68
N ALA A 28 -24.74 3.26 -0.75
CA ALA A 28 -25.05 3.48 0.67
C ALA A 28 -24.39 4.74 1.26
N GLY A 29 -23.16 5.06 0.84
CA GLY A 29 -22.44 6.27 1.26
C GLY A 29 -22.65 7.49 0.34
N ASP A 30 -23.61 7.47 -0.59
CA ASP A 30 -23.86 8.63 -1.46
C ASP A 30 -24.60 9.75 -0.70
N HIS A 31 -24.25 10.98 -1.04
CA HIS A 31 -24.88 12.18 -0.53
C HIS A 31 -25.24 13.13 -1.68
N ASP A 32 -26.28 13.93 -1.49
CA ASP A 32 -26.74 14.92 -2.49
C ASP A 32 -25.78 16.10 -2.64
N ALA A 33 -24.86 16.30 -1.69
CA ALA A 33 -23.88 17.37 -1.72
C ALA A 33 -22.48 16.86 -1.43
N LEU A 34 -21.49 17.58 -1.97
CA LEU A 34 -20.09 17.35 -1.61
C LEU A 34 -19.88 17.65 -0.13
N GLY A 35 -19.13 16.81 0.54
CA GLY A 35 -18.66 17.05 1.89
C GLY A 35 -17.62 18.18 1.97
N PRO A 36 -17.11 18.49 3.16
CA PRO A 36 -16.04 19.46 3.33
C PRO A 36 -14.78 18.99 2.56
N PRO A 37 -13.93 19.93 2.11
CA PRO A 37 -12.65 19.58 1.51
C PRO A 37 -11.82 18.74 2.45
N TRP A 38 -11.09 17.78 1.90
CA TRP A 38 -10.13 16.99 2.68
C TRP A 38 -9.05 17.88 3.27
N ASP A 39 -8.71 17.62 4.53
CA ASP A 39 -7.55 18.26 5.15
C ASP A 39 -6.28 17.82 4.40
N ARG A 40 -5.56 18.79 3.89
CA ARG A 40 -4.30 18.51 3.20
C ARG A 40 -3.13 18.32 4.17
N GLY A 41 -3.32 18.68 5.44
CA GLY A 41 -2.26 18.72 6.43
C GLY A 41 -1.15 19.73 6.11
N ALA A 42 -0.24 19.95 7.03
CA ALA A 42 0.92 20.81 6.81
C ALA A 42 1.85 20.23 5.72
N PRO A 43 2.48 21.08 4.89
CA PRO A 43 3.50 20.60 3.97
C PRO A 43 4.62 19.85 4.69
N VAL A 44 5.12 18.80 4.07
CA VAL A 44 6.30 18.04 4.52
C VAL A 44 7.40 18.29 3.51
N GLU A 45 8.53 18.83 3.99
CA GLU A 45 9.71 18.96 3.15
C GLU A 45 10.37 17.59 2.96
N VAL A 46 10.62 17.24 1.71
CA VAL A 46 11.25 15.97 1.33
C VAL A 46 12.47 16.30 0.48
N THR A 47 13.62 15.81 0.91
CA THR A 47 14.80 15.81 0.06
C THR A 47 14.79 14.51 -0.75
N ILE A 48 14.50 14.60 -2.03
CA ILE A 48 14.57 13.47 -2.97
C ILE A 48 16.04 13.33 -3.39
N ALA A 49 16.55 12.11 -3.35
CA ALA A 49 17.88 11.79 -3.83
C ALA A 49 17.90 11.88 -5.37
N GLY A 50 18.73 12.73 -5.94
CA GLY A 50 18.90 12.82 -7.39
C GLY A 50 18.14 13.99 -8.05
N THR A 51 17.96 13.89 -9.36
CA THR A 51 17.31 14.91 -10.22
C THR A 51 15.86 14.51 -10.61
N ASP A 52 15.28 13.55 -9.91
CA ASP A 52 13.94 13.05 -10.26
C ASP A 52 12.87 14.09 -9.97
N THR A 53 11.99 14.29 -10.93
CA THR A 53 10.78 15.09 -10.77
C THR A 53 9.62 14.18 -10.37
N ILE A 54 8.54 14.77 -9.88
CA ILE A 54 7.31 13.99 -9.56
C ILE A 54 6.79 13.24 -10.80
N GLU A 55 6.90 13.83 -11.99
CA GLU A 55 6.50 13.21 -13.24
C GLU A 55 7.35 11.98 -13.55
N THR A 56 8.66 12.06 -13.35
CA THR A 56 9.58 10.94 -13.55
C THR A 56 9.24 9.80 -12.59
N ILE A 57 9.00 10.12 -11.31
CA ILE A 57 8.61 9.14 -10.30
C ILE A 57 7.28 8.47 -10.67
N VAL A 58 6.26 9.26 -11.05
CA VAL A 58 4.95 8.73 -11.46
C VAL A 58 5.06 7.77 -12.64
N LEU A 59 5.90 8.08 -13.63
CA LEU A 59 6.08 7.24 -14.81
C LEU A 59 6.95 5.99 -14.53
N ALA A 60 7.94 6.10 -13.64
CA ALA A 60 8.84 5.00 -13.30
C ALA A 60 8.29 4.04 -12.26
N ARG A 61 7.36 4.51 -11.39
CA ARG A 61 6.82 3.68 -10.33
C ARG A 61 6.02 2.50 -10.88
N GLY A 62 6.14 1.34 -10.25
CA GLY A 62 5.31 0.17 -10.49
C GLY A 62 4.74 -0.37 -9.16
N SER A 63 3.85 -1.34 -9.23
CA SER A 63 3.54 -2.19 -8.09
C SER A 63 4.62 -3.26 -8.02
N GLN A 64 5.54 -3.11 -7.06
CA GLN A 64 6.70 -4.00 -6.94
C GLN A 64 6.23 -5.42 -6.62
N ARG A 65 6.75 -6.41 -7.33
CA ARG A 65 6.36 -7.82 -7.11
C ARG A 65 7.36 -8.61 -6.28
N ARG A 66 8.57 -8.09 -6.11
CA ARG A 66 9.63 -8.69 -5.29
C ARG A 66 10.48 -7.63 -4.65
N MET A 67 10.73 -7.82 -3.37
CA MET A 67 11.64 -7.02 -2.58
C MET A 67 12.79 -7.89 -2.12
N ASP A 68 13.95 -7.30 -1.88
CA ASP A 68 15.13 -7.99 -1.36
C ASP A 68 15.04 -8.05 0.18
N PRO A 69 14.77 -9.23 0.77
CA PRO A 69 14.64 -9.36 2.22
C PRO A 69 15.97 -9.24 2.98
N ALA A 70 17.10 -9.25 2.27
CA ALA A 70 18.43 -9.08 2.86
C ALA A 70 18.86 -7.60 2.97
N CYS A 71 18.05 -6.70 2.42
CA CYS A 71 18.34 -5.26 2.40
C CYS A 71 17.33 -4.49 3.24
N GLY A 72 17.80 -3.92 4.37
CA GLY A 72 17.03 -3.01 5.20
C GLY A 72 16.94 -1.60 4.62
N LEU A 73 16.20 -0.74 5.30
CA LEU A 73 16.05 0.67 4.95
C LEU A 73 16.46 1.58 6.10
N PRO A 74 17.06 2.74 5.82
CA PRO A 74 17.36 3.73 6.84
C PRO A 74 16.08 4.25 7.50
N PRO A 75 16.08 4.58 8.82
CA PRO A 75 14.93 5.10 9.53
C PRO A 75 14.42 6.43 8.97
N ALA A 76 15.27 7.19 8.28
CA ALA A 76 14.89 8.41 7.59
C ALA A 76 13.89 8.13 6.45
N VAL A 77 14.03 7.01 5.73
CA VAL A 77 13.09 6.60 4.66
C VAL A 77 11.71 6.32 5.28
N LEU A 78 11.65 5.51 6.34
CA LEU A 78 10.41 5.22 7.05
C LEU A 78 9.74 6.52 7.54
N ARG A 79 10.47 7.37 8.29
CA ARG A 79 9.91 8.59 8.89
C ARG A 79 9.42 9.57 7.83
N THR A 80 10.19 9.78 6.76
CA THR A 80 9.80 10.69 5.68
C THR A 80 8.61 10.16 4.91
N ALA A 81 8.62 8.87 4.52
CA ALA A 81 7.52 8.26 3.79
C ALA A 81 6.22 8.31 4.59
N MET A 82 6.27 8.00 5.89
CA MET A 82 5.11 8.07 6.78
C MET A 82 4.61 9.50 6.97
N SER A 83 5.50 10.47 7.18
CA SER A 83 5.11 11.88 7.34
C SER A 83 4.43 12.44 6.10
N VAL A 84 4.92 12.07 4.90
CA VAL A 84 4.29 12.45 3.63
C VAL A 84 2.94 11.76 3.45
N ALA A 85 2.90 10.46 3.69
CA ALA A 85 1.70 9.65 3.41
C ALA A 85 0.54 9.99 4.34
N LEU A 86 0.81 10.21 5.61
CA LEU A 86 -0.20 10.44 6.65
C LEU A 86 -0.61 11.91 6.82
N ARG A 87 -0.04 12.80 6.03
CA ARG A 87 -0.40 14.22 6.09
C ARG A 87 -1.90 14.45 5.91
N GLY A 88 -2.58 15.01 6.92
CA GLY A 88 -4.02 15.26 6.92
C GLY A 88 -4.89 14.00 7.01
N ILE A 89 -4.34 12.86 7.42
CA ILE A 89 -5.05 11.59 7.60
C ILE A 89 -5.20 11.30 9.10
N ALA A 90 -6.44 11.09 9.53
CA ALA A 90 -6.77 10.90 10.94
C ALA A 90 -6.94 9.44 11.39
N ILE A 91 -7.09 8.49 10.45
CA ILE A 91 -7.24 7.07 10.82
C ILE A 91 -5.97 6.53 11.46
N PRO A 92 -6.07 5.63 12.46
CA PRO A 92 -4.91 4.97 13.07
C PRO A 92 -4.08 4.21 12.06
N HIS A 93 -2.75 4.25 12.25
CA HIS A 93 -1.81 3.47 11.44
C HIS A 93 -0.86 2.68 12.32
N PHE A 94 -0.49 1.51 11.82
CA PHE A 94 0.52 0.64 12.40
C PHE A 94 1.64 0.43 11.39
N VAL A 95 2.83 0.13 11.92
CA VAL A 95 3.98 -0.21 11.09
C VAL A 95 4.56 -1.51 11.59
N VAL A 96 4.63 -2.51 10.73
CA VAL A 96 5.37 -3.74 11.00
C VAL A 96 6.80 -3.54 10.50
N ILE A 97 7.75 -3.56 11.40
CA ILE A 97 9.17 -3.41 11.10
C ILE A 97 9.78 -4.80 10.93
N HIS A 98 10.43 -5.03 9.79
CA HIS A 98 11.24 -6.21 9.56
C HIS A 98 12.73 -5.89 9.58
N ASP A 99 13.13 -4.84 8.87
CA ASP A 99 14.52 -4.43 8.74
C ASP A 99 14.61 -2.92 8.46
N VAL A 100 14.63 -2.14 9.54
CA VAL A 100 14.88 -0.70 9.51
C VAL A 100 15.98 -0.40 10.52
N ASP A 101 17.06 0.23 10.08
CA ASP A 101 18.23 0.49 10.92
C ASP A 101 17.88 1.12 12.27
N GLY A 102 18.35 0.50 13.33
CA GLY A 102 18.17 1.00 14.70
C GLY A 102 16.76 0.84 15.27
N LEU A 103 15.87 0.10 14.60
CA LEU A 103 14.56 -0.29 15.12
C LEU A 103 14.49 -1.80 15.29
N GLU A 104 13.99 -2.27 16.44
CA GLU A 104 13.76 -3.69 16.67
C GLU A 104 12.59 -4.18 15.79
N PRO A 105 12.65 -5.43 15.29
CA PRO A 105 11.52 -6.03 14.58
C PRO A 105 10.27 -6.12 15.44
N GLY A 106 9.10 -5.85 14.86
CA GLY A 106 7.83 -5.91 15.58
C GLY A 106 6.76 -5.04 14.97
N VAL A 107 5.58 -5.02 15.58
CA VAL A 107 4.44 -4.17 15.22
C VAL A 107 4.45 -2.93 16.11
N TYR A 108 4.40 -1.76 15.51
CA TYR A 108 4.39 -0.47 16.20
C TYR A 108 3.11 0.30 15.88
N ARG A 109 2.63 1.07 16.82
CA ARG A 109 1.56 2.03 16.58
C ARG A 109 2.15 3.40 16.23
N TRP A 110 2.01 3.80 14.98
CA TRP A 110 2.51 5.11 14.54
C TRP A 110 1.78 6.27 15.27
N PRO A 111 2.49 7.37 15.66
CA PRO A 111 3.91 7.65 15.37
C PRO A 111 4.90 7.16 16.44
N ASP A 112 4.48 6.40 17.44
CA ASP A 112 5.34 5.92 18.50
C ASP A 112 6.16 4.70 18.04
N LEU A 113 7.46 4.91 17.90
CA LEU A 113 8.43 3.89 17.54
C LEU A 113 9.36 3.55 18.73
N SER A 114 9.01 3.97 19.94
CA SER A 114 9.84 3.72 21.13
C SER A 114 9.76 2.28 21.63
N ALA A 115 8.61 1.63 21.45
CA ALA A 115 8.40 0.23 21.80
C ALA A 115 7.34 -0.40 20.89
N PRO A 116 7.55 -1.63 20.41
CA PRO A 116 6.54 -2.34 19.64
C PRO A 116 5.38 -2.80 20.53
N VAL A 117 4.15 -2.76 19.98
CA VAL A 117 2.98 -3.39 20.60
C VAL A 117 3.08 -4.92 20.58
N HIS A 118 3.73 -5.46 19.53
CA HIS A 118 4.15 -6.86 19.42
C HIS A 118 5.62 -6.92 19.03
N PRO A 119 6.51 -7.28 19.95
CA PRO A 119 7.93 -7.43 19.64
C PRO A 119 8.21 -8.75 18.91
N GLY A 120 9.24 -8.74 18.08
CA GLY A 120 9.76 -9.93 17.42
C GLY A 120 9.54 -9.96 15.92
N ALA A 121 10.12 -10.97 15.28
CA ALA A 121 10.07 -11.13 13.84
C ALA A 121 8.65 -11.50 13.37
N MET A 122 8.10 -10.70 12.44
CA MET A 122 6.74 -10.88 11.90
C MET A 122 6.71 -11.40 10.46
N ARG A 123 7.85 -11.74 9.86
CA ARG A 123 7.96 -12.10 8.45
C ARG A 123 7.06 -13.30 8.09
N GLU A 124 7.13 -14.38 8.84
CA GLU A 124 6.32 -15.58 8.57
C GLU A 124 4.85 -15.36 8.88
N GLU A 125 4.54 -14.57 9.90
CA GLU A 125 3.16 -14.20 10.23
C GLU A 125 2.54 -13.38 9.09
N LEU A 126 3.25 -12.36 8.59
CA LEU A 126 2.75 -11.57 7.47
C LEU A 126 2.68 -12.37 6.16
N PHE A 127 3.56 -13.34 5.93
CA PHE A 127 3.47 -14.25 4.80
C PHE A 127 2.13 -15.00 4.85
N ARG A 128 1.83 -15.64 5.97
CA ARG A 128 0.58 -16.38 6.20
C ARG A 128 -0.66 -15.48 6.07
N VAL A 129 -0.66 -14.34 6.74
CA VAL A 129 -1.77 -13.39 6.75
C VAL A 129 -2.03 -12.79 5.37
N CYS A 130 -0.99 -12.59 4.56
CA CYS A 130 -1.10 -12.11 3.19
C CYS A 130 -1.26 -13.23 2.16
N LEU A 131 -1.91 -14.34 2.52
CA LEU A 131 -2.28 -15.46 1.63
C LEU A 131 -1.05 -16.11 0.96
N ASP A 132 -0.02 -16.36 1.74
CA ASP A 132 1.26 -16.95 1.31
C ASP A 132 1.95 -16.16 0.19
N GLN A 133 1.77 -14.84 0.17
CA GLN A 133 2.44 -13.94 -0.75
C GLN A 133 3.70 -13.34 -0.11
N GLY A 134 4.85 -13.50 -0.75
CA GLY A 134 6.15 -13.15 -0.20
C GLY A 134 6.39 -11.66 0.03
N LEU A 135 5.64 -10.77 -0.62
CA LEU A 135 5.91 -9.33 -0.57
C LEU A 135 5.87 -8.74 0.84
N ALA A 136 4.86 -9.14 1.64
CA ALA A 136 4.74 -8.66 3.00
C ALA A 136 5.85 -9.21 3.92
N ARG A 137 6.33 -10.44 3.64
CA ARG A 137 7.47 -11.05 4.33
C ARG A 137 8.80 -10.40 3.95
N ASP A 138 8.98 -10.10 2.64
CA ASP A 138 10.24 -9.67 2.07
C ASP A 138 10.47 -8.14 2.16
N ALA A 139 9.44 -7.37 2.52
CA ALA A 139 9.52 -5.93 2.74
C ALA A 139 10.47 -5.56 3.89
N ALA A 140 10.98 -4.33 3.90
CA ALA A 140 11.68 -3.77 5.05
C ALA A 140 10.70 -3.34 6.16
N PHE A 141 9.56 -2.80 5.76
CA PHE A 141 8.44 -2.54 6.66
C PHE A 141 7.10 -2.59 5.92
N VAL A 142 6.01 -2.78 6.68
CA VAL A 142 4.65 -2.79 6.17
C VAL A 142 3.82 -1.76 6.93
N VAL A 143 3.08 -0.92 6.21
CA VAL A 143 2.17 0.09 6.78
C VAL A 143 0.74 -0.42 6.69
N ILE A 144 0.03 -0.35 7.81
CA ILE A 144 -1.34 -0.84 7.94
C ILE A 144 -2.22 0.31 8.41
N GLY A 145 -3.15 0.74 7.56
CA GLY A 145 -4.24 1.63 7.98
C GLY A 145 -5.36 0.83 8.63
N ALA A 146 -5.88 1.27 9.77
CA ALA A 146 -6.90 0.53 10.51
C ALA A 146 -7.96 1.46 11.11
N THR A 147 -9.15 0.90 11.39
CA THR A 147 -10.23 1.58 12.08
C THR A 147 -11.17 0.56 12.72
N ASP A 148 -12.04 0.98 13.62
CA ASP A 148 -13.16 0.16 14.08
C ASP A 148 -14.32 0.31 13.08
N VAL A 149 -14.39 -0.61 12.12
CA VAL A 149 -15.43 -0.59 11.07
C VAL A 149 -16.83 -0.70 11.66
N GLY A 150 -16.99 -1.40 12.80
CA GLY A 150 -18.27 -1.58 13.45
C GLY A 150 -18.88 -0.29 14.00
N THR A 151 -18.08 0.77 14.17
CA THR A 151 -18.53 2.08 14.65
C THR A 151 -18.84 3.09 13.54
N LEU A 152 -18.53 2.73 12.28
CA LEU A 152 -18.68 3.64 11.15
C LEU A 152 -20.07 3.50 10.50
N ASP A 153 -20.66 4.62 10.09
CA ASP A 153 -21.74 4.60 9.12
C ASP A 153 -21.20 4.37 7.69
N ASP A 154 -22.09 4.18 6.74
CA ASP A 154 -21.73 3.89 5.35
C ASP A 154 -20.85 4.98 4.71
N ARG A 155 -21.07 6.23 5.07
CA ARG A 155 -20.28 7.36 4.59
C ARG A 155 -18.90 7.41 5.22
N ALA A 156 -18.80 7.26 6.52
CA ALA A 156 -17.56 7.23 7.26
C ALA A 156 -16.69 6.02 6.83
N TYR A 157 -17.31 4.87 6.56
CA TYR A 157 -16.61 3.72 5.99
C TYR A 157 -15.97 4.04 4.62
N ARG A 158 -16.74 4.66 3.71
CA ARG A 158 -16.22 5.08 2.40
C ARG A 158 -15.06 6.07 2.56
N GLU A 159 -15.18 7.03 3.46
CA GLU A 159 -14.13 8.01 3.73
C GLU A 159 -12.87 7.36 4.33
N ALA A 160 -13.03 6.39 5.23
CA ALA A 160 -11.91 5.63 5.78
C ALA A 160 -11.16 4.83 4.70
N GLN A 161 -11.89 4.15 3.81
CA GLN A 161 -11.30 3.43 2.67
C GLN A 161 -10.56 4.37 1.70
N LEU A 162 -11.15 5.54 1.41
CA LEU A 162 -10.50 6.54 0.58
C LEU A 162 -9.23 7.09 1.24
N ALA A 163 -9.27 7.35 2.56
CA ALA A 163 -8.11 7.78 3.33
C ALA A 163 -6.97 6.75 3.26
N ALA A 164 -7.29 5.47 3.46
CA ALA A 164 -6.31 4.39 3.33
C ALA A 164 -5.70 4.32 1.93
N GLY A 165 -6.51 4.43 0.88
CA GLY A 165 -6.04 4.47 -0.51
C GLY A 165 -5.16 5.69 -0.81
N MET A 166 -5.46 6.85 -0.23
CA MET A 166 -4.59 8.03 -0.34
C MET A 166 -3.23 7.81 0.33
N VAL A 167 -3.20 7.15 1.48
CA VAL A 167 -1.94 6.79 2.16
C VAL A 167 -1.11 5.86 1.29
N GLU A 168 -1.71 4.80 0.74
CA GLU A 168 -1.01 3.90 -0.17
C GLU A 168 -0.42 4.62 -1.38
N GLY A 169 -1.22 5.43 -2.08
CA GLY A 169 -0.75 6.18 -3.24
C GLY A 169 0.43 7.11 -2.91
N ARG A 170 0.36 7.81 -1.76
CA ARG A 170 1.45 8.66 -1.28
C ARG A 170 2.69 7.87 -0.87
N LEU A 171 2.51 6.70 -0.21
CA LEU A 171 3.62 5.81 0.14
C LEU A 171 4.33 5.29 -1.10
N HIS A 172 3.59 4.93 -2.16
CA HIS A 172 4.18 4.53 -3.43
C HIS A 172 5.09 5.62 -4.00
N LEU A 173 4.59 6.86 -4.09
CA LEU A 173 5.38 7.96 -4.63
C LEU A 173 6.58 8.32 -3.74
N ALA A 174 6.36 8.36 -2.43
CA ALA A 174 7.43 8.66 -1.47
C ALA A 174 8.52 7.58 -1.48
N ALA A 175 8.16 6.30 -1.49
CA ALA A 175 9.11 5.20 -1.54
C ALA A 175 10.01 5.29 -2.76
N TYR A 176 9.44 5.46 -3.96
CA TYR A 176 10.22 5.61 -5.19
C TYR A 176 11.08 6.88 -5.18
N GLY A 177 10.57 8.00 -4.70
CA GLY A 177 11.34 9.24 -4.54
C GLY A 177 12.50 9.14 -3.53
N LEU A 178 12.44 8.18 -2.61
CA LEU A 178 13.46 7.90 -1.60
C LEU A 178 14.35 6.69 -1.96
N GLY A 179 14.24 6.17 -3.19
CA GLY A 179 15.06 5.05 -3.67
C GLY A 179 14.60 3.66 -3.20
N ALA A 180 13.42 3.57 -2.62
CA ALA A 180 12.77 2.30 -2.26
C ALA A 180 11.68 1.94 -3.27
N SER A 181 10.86 0.96 -2.95
CA SER A 181 9.68 0.57 -3.73
C SER A 181 8.50 0.26 -2.80
N ALA A 182 7.29 0.23 -3.37
CA ALA A 182 6.10 -0.10 -2.61
C ALA A 182 5.11 -0.94 -3.40
N THR A 183 4.22 -1.64 -2.68
CA THR A 183 3.08 -2.35 -3.25
C THR A 183 1.99 -2.57 -2.20
N GLY A 184 0.73 -2.54 -2.64
CA GLY A 184 -0.40 -2.95 -1.81
C GLY A 184 -0.53 -4.47 -1.74
N MET A 185 -1.10 -4.98 -0.65
CA MET A 185 -1.29 -6.41 -0.41
C MET A 185 -2.71 -6.72 0.05
N THR A 186 -3.18 -7.92 -0.34
CA THR A 186 -4.38 -8.55 0.22
C THR A 186 -4.02 -9.29 1.51
N PHE A 187 -4.93 -9.35 2.45
CA PHE A 187 -4.72 -9.96 3.75
C PHE A 187 -5.99 -10.62 4.28
N LEU A 188 -5.88 -11.41 5.36
CA LEU A 188 -6.98 -12.03 6.07
C LEU A 188 -7.51 -11.08 7.16
N ASP A 189 -8.70 -10.51 6.95
CA ASP A 189 -9.31 -9.52 7.86
C ASP A 189 -9.46 -10.04 9.29
N SER A 190 -9.86 -11.30 9.45
CA SER A 190 -10.08 -11.92 10.76
C SER A 190 -8.84 -12.00 11.66
N GLU A 191 -7.66 -11.89 11.09
CA GLU A 191 -6.38 -11.97 11.80
C GLU A 191 -5.91 -10.59 12.34
N MET A 192 -6.52 -9.52 11.84
CA MET A 192 -6.02 -8.16 12.09
C MET A 192 -6.10 -7.72 13.55
N PRO A 193 -7.19 -7.95 14.29
CA PRO A 193 -7.22 -7.55 15.71
C PRO A 193 -6.09 -8.17 16.54
N ALA A 194 -5.73 -9.42 16.26
CA ALA A 194 -4.63 -10.10 16.94
C ALA A 194 -3.27 -9.52 16.53
N LEU A 195 -3.04 -9.30 15.24
CA LEU A 195 -1.80 -8.72 14.71
C LEU A 195 -1.56 -7.29 15.23
N LEU A 196 -2.61 -6.48 15.28
CA LEU A 196 -2.53 -5.08 15.70
C LEU A 196 -2.51 -4.91 17.24
N GLY A 197 -2.87 -5.95 17.99
CA GLY A 197 -3.06 -5.86 19.44
C GLY A 197 -4.17 -4.88 19.85
N ALA A 198 -5.15 -4.70 18.97
CA ALA A 198 -6.24 -3.76 19.14
C ALA A 198 -7.49 -4.26 18.41
N PRO A 199 -8.72 -3.98 18.91
CA PRO A 199 -9.97 -4.39 18.26
C PRO A 199 -10.27 -3.47 17.05
N LEU A 200 -9.38 -3.50 16.06
CA LEU A 200 -9.45 -2.70 14.85
C LEU A 200 -9.40 -3.59 13.62
N ASP A 201 -10.13 -3.18 12.60
CA ASP A 201 -10.09 -3.78 11.27
C ASP A 201 -9.05 -3.08 10.42
N ALA A 202 -8.22 -3.84 9.70
CA ALA A 202 -7.32 -3.25 8.73
C ALA A 202 -8.08 -2.84 7.46
N LEU A 203 -7.69 -1.72 6.89
CA LEU A 203 -8.26 -1.19 5.66
C LEU A 203 -7.35 -1.47 4.46
N LEU A 204 -6.03 -1.37 4.65
CA LEU A 204 -5.07 -1.52 3.58
C LEU A 204 -3.69 -1.85 4.13
N PHE A 205 -2.96 -2.71 3.41
CA PHE A 205 -1.56 -3.04 3.65
C PHE A 205 -0.70 -2.45 2.55
N THR A 206 0.36 -1.74 2.92
CA THR A 206 1.35 -1.23 1.97
C THR A 206 2.73 -1.70 2.39
N CYS A 207 3.31 -2.59 1.61
CA CYS A 207 4.68 -3.07 1.78
C CYS A 207 5.65 -2.06 1.21
N VAL A 208 6.75 -1.77 1.92
CA VAL A 208 7.83 -0.89 1.46
C VAL A 208 9.16 -1.60 1.69
N GLY A 209 10.01 -1.60 0.67
CA GLY A 209 11.30 -2.28 0.75
C GLY A 209 12.22 -1.97 -0.43
N VAL A 210 13.40 -2.55 -0.40
CA VAL A 210 14.36 -2.44 -1.50
C VAL A 210 13.88 -3.29 -2.68
N PRO A 211 13.75 -2.73 -3.89
CA PRO A 211 13.30 -3.50 -5.04
C PRO A 211 14.36 -4.52 -5.49
N GLU A 212 13.95 -5.77 -5.76
CA GLU A 212 14.84 -6.78 -6.35
C GLU A 212 15.14 -6.48 -7.83
N TYR A 213 14.30 -5.68 -8.48
CA TYR A 213 14.47 -5.27 -9.87
C TYR A 213 13.89 -3.88 -10.11
N ALA A 214 14.40 -3.18 -11.11
CA ALA A 214 13.85 -1.90 -11.53
C ALA A 214 12.52 -2.10 -12.25
N SER A 215 11.50 -1.34 -11.87
CA SER A 215 10.22 -1.31 -12.60
C SER A 215 10.43 -0.73 -14.00
N THR A 216 9.77 -1.31 -14.99
CA THR A 216 9.76 -0.76 -16.36
C THR A 216 8.82 0.43 -16.40
N ALA A 217 9.29 1.54 -16.93
CA ALA A 217 8.46 2.73 -17.13
C ALA A 217 7.24 2.40 -18.01
N GLY A 218 6.10 3.03 -17.69
CA GLY A 218 4.90 2.95 -18.53
C GLY A 218 5.16 3.53 -19.92
N GLY A 219 4.48 2.98 -20.93
CA GLY A 219 4.52 3.51 -22.28
C GLY A 219 3.63 4.77 -22.41
N PRO A 220 3.67 5.44 -23.57
CA PRO A 220 2.76 6.55 -23.87
C PRO A 220 1.30 6.11 -23.77
N PRO A 221 0.36 7.04 -23.56
CA PRO A 221 -1.07 6.73 -23.47
C PRO A 221 -1.56 5.86 -24.63
N GLY A 222 -2.30 4.80 -24.32
CA GLY A 222 -2.81 3.84 -25.31
C GLY A 222 -1.82 2.76 -25.75
N SER A 223 -0.57 2.80 -25.30
CA SER A 223 0.38 1.72 -25.56
C SER A 223 0.19 0.57 -24.57
N PRO A 224 0.30 -0.70 -25.03
CA PRO A 224 0.29 -1.85 -24.11
C PRO A 224 1.43 -1.74 -23.10
N THR A 225 1.11 -1.93 -21.82
CA THR A 225 2.13 -2.05 -20.79
C THR A 225 2.90 -3.37 -20.97
N ALA A 226 4.22 -3.31 -20.95
CA ALA A 226 5.02 -4.52 -20.95
C ALA A 226 4.75 -5.33 -19.67
N VAL A 227 4.39 -6.60 -19.84
CA VAL A 227 4.20 -7.52 -18.72
C VAL A 227 5.52 -8.19 -18.41
N GLN A 228 6.08 -7.90 -17.25
CA GLN A 228 7.26 -8.62 -16.77
C GLN A 228 6.80 -9.93 -16.12
N MET A 229 7.18 -11.04 -16.73
CA MET A 229 6.91 -12.36 -16.16
C MET A 229 7.93 -12.65 -15.06
N MET A 230 7.44 -12.93 -13.85
CA MET A 230 8.27 -13.33 -12.73
C MET A 230 8.23 -14.86 -12.60
N ALA A 231 9.41 -15.48 -12.47
CA ALA A 231 9.47 -16.91 -12.16
C ALA A 231 8.91 -17.17 -10.75
N PRO A 232 8.21 -18.27 -10.48
CA PRO A 232 7.84 -18.67 -9.11
C PRO A 232 9.09 -18.78 -8.24
N ARG A 233 8.98 -18.43 -6.95
CA ARG A 233 9.98 -18.73 -5.92
C ARG A 233 9.61 -19.99 -5.19
#